data_c024df5bb44f87dc71a1e2ab85ec5428
#
_entry.id   c024df5bb44f87dc71a1e2ab85ec5428
#
_cell.length_a   1.000
_cell.length_b   1.000
_cell.length_c   1.000
_cell.angle_alpha   90.00
_cell.angle_beta   90.00
_cell.angle_gamma   90.00
#
_symmetry.space_group_name_H-M   'P 1'
#
loop_
_entity.id
_entity.type
_entity.pdbx_description
1 polymer ?
#
loop_
_entity_poly.entity_id
_entity_poly.type
_entity_poly.pdbx_seq_one_letter_code
_entity_poly.pdbx_strand_id
1 'polypeptide(L)'
;MIQANNISKSYNNELVIEKFNIDINKKDFISITGESGKGKTTILNMLGLLEPPDSGEVIVEGKVNLNRKETMMVQRKKFGYLFQNYALIENETVEANLNIALIYRKGVNKKSLMKEALHFVNLNNSFLGKKIYQLSGGEQQRVAIARLFLKEADYIFADEPTGNLDMKNRDIVFGLIQKLNEMGKAVVYVTHDIELAERANQWIKL
;
A
#
# COMPACT_ATOMS: atom_id res chain seq x y z
N MET A 1 2.03 -15.69 4.25
CA MET A 1 0.85 -15.42 5.08
C MET A 1 1.22 -14.40 6.15
N ILE A 2 0.34 -13.43 6.41
CA ILE A 2 0.40 -12.52 7.55
C ILE A 2 -0.79 -12.86 8.44
N GLN A 3 -0.58 -12.90 9.76
CA GLN A 3 -1.65 -13.13 10.74
C GLN A 3 -1.57 -12.05 11.81
N ALA A 4 -2.69 -11.53 12.20
CA ALA A 4 -2.81 -10.69 13.38
C ALA A 4 -3.70 -11.40 14.40
N ASN A 5 -3.15 -11.61 15.58
CA ASN A 5 -3.82 -12.34 16.67
C ASN A 5 -4.09 -11.40 17.84
N ASN A 6 -5.38 -11.10 18.09
CA ASN A 6 -5.84 -10.28 19.22
C ASN A 6 -5.08 -8.95 19.36
N ILE A 7 -4.74 -8.31 18.23
CA ILE A 7 -4.03 -7.04 18.27
C ILE A 7 -4.92 -5.94 18.81
N SER A 8 -4.39 -5.14 19.74
CA SER A 8 -5.07 -3.98 20.30
C SER A 8 -4.17 -2.77 20.29
N LYS A 9 -4.76 -1.59 20.19
CA LYS A 9 -4.05 -0.30 20.16
C LYS A 9 -4.83 0.80 20.82
N SER A 10 -4.14 1.58 21.63
CA SER A 10 -4.68 2.75 22.33
C SER A 10 -3.84 3.98 22.04
N TYR A 11 -4.46 5.16 22.03
CA TYR A 11 -3.80 6.46 21.96
C TYR A 11 -4.36 7.34 23.10
N ASN A 12 -3.49 7.98 23.84
CA ASN A 12 -3.89 8.85 24.97
C ASN A 12 -4.87 8.19 25.94
N ASN A 13 -4.66 6.90 26.26
CA ASN A 13 -5.53 6.05 27.09
C ASN A 13 -6.94 5.77 26.51
N GLU A 14 -7.18 6.11 25.25
CA GLU A 14 -8.40 5.75 24.55
C GLU A 14 -8.14 4.51 23.67
N LEU A 15 -8.93 3.46 23.89
CA LEU A 15 -8.83 2.22 23.12
C LEU A 15 -9.42 2.43 21.71
N VAL A 16 -8.58 2.31 20.68
CA VAL A 16 -8.97 2.49 19.29
C VAL A 16 -9.22 1.17 18.58
N ILE A 17 -8.39 0.17 18.86
CA ILE A 17 -8.55 -1.19 18.33
C ILE A 17 -8.53 -2.18 19.49
N GLU A 18 -9.52 -3.07 19.51
CA GLU A 18 -9.65 -4.10 20.54
C GLU A 18 -9.66 -5.50 19.91
N LYS A 19 -8.68 -6.32 20.28
CA LYS A 19 -8.58 -7.76 19.94
C LYS A 19 -8.91 -8.09 18.47
N PHE A 20 -8.42 -7.28 17.56
CA PHE A 20 -8.61 -7.48 16.11
C PHE A 20 -7.82 -8.71 15.63
N ASN A 21 -8.48 -9.52 14.81
CA ASN A 21 -7.89 -10.74 14.24
C ASN A 21 -8.08 -10.75 12.73
N ILE A 22 -7.05 -11.14 11.99
CA ILE A 22 -7.11 -11.33 10.54
C ILE A 22 -6.00 -12.26 10.05
N ASP A 23 -6.32 -13.08 9.04
CA ASP A 23 -5.36 -13.82 8.23
C ASP A 23 -5.31 -13.23 6.83
N ILE A 24 -4.10 -12.98 6.32
CA ILE A 24 -3.88 -12.46 4.96
C ILE A 24 -3.01 -13.45 4.20
N ASN A 25 -3.61 -14.10 3.22
CA ASN A 25 -2.92 -15.05 2.34
C ASN A 25 -2.44 -14.35 1.07
N LYS A 26 -1.62 -15.06 0.29
CA LYS A 26 -1.27 -14.58 -1.06
C LYS A 26 -2.53 -14.44 -1.92
N LYS A 27 -2.58 -13.41 -2.73
CA LYS A 27 -3.70 -13.08 -3.62
C LYS A 27 -4.99 -12.63 -2.91
N ASP A 28 -5.01 -12.53 -1.59
CA ASP A 28 -6.17 -11.95 -0.93
C ASP A 28 -6.35 -10.49 -1.38
N PHE A 29 -7.62 -10.11 -1.56
CA PHE A 29 -8.03 -8.74 -1.86
C PHE A 29 -9.03 -8.32 -0.79
N ILE A 30 -8.54 -7.60 0.23
CA ILE A 30 -9.26 -7.33 1.47
C ILE A 30 -9.56 -5.85 1.59
N SER A 31 -10.82 -5.51 1.83
CA SER A 31 -11.24 -4.14 2.17
C SER A 31 -11.54 -4.00 3.66
N ILE A 32 -11.18 -2.85 4.22
CA ILE A 32 -11.53 -2.45 5.58
C ILE A 32 -12.31 -1.14 5.50
N THR A 33 -13.54 -1.15 6.00
CA THR A 33 -14.40 0.04 6.05
C THR A 33 -14.82 0.35 7.49
N GLY A 34 -15.35 1.54 7.72
CA GLY A 34 -15.86 1.99 9.00
C GLY A 34 -15.89 3.51 9.06
N GLU A 35 -16.49 4.07 10.11
CA GLU A 35 -16.54 5.51 10.32
C GLU A 35 -15.14 6.13 10.45
N SER A 36 -15.05 7.45 10.24
CA SER A 36 -13.80 8.18 10.50
C SER A 36 -13.39 8.04 11.97
N GLY A 37 -12.09 7.86 12.23
CA GLY A 37 -11.58 7.68 13.59
C GLY A 37 -11.67 6.26 14.16
N LYS A 38 -12.32 5.30 13.49
CA LYS A 38 -12.44 3.90 13.96
C LYS A 38 -11.16 3.05 13.84
N GLY A 39 -10.01 3.65 13.61
CA GLY A 39 -8.72 2.95 13.64
C GLY A 39 -8.36 2.17 12.37
N LYS A 40 -9.04 2.42 11.22
CA LYS A 40 -8.72 1.72 9.96
C LYS A 40 -7.25 1.85 9.55
N THR A 41 -6.74 3.08 9.51
CA THR A 41 -5.32 3.38 9.24
C THR A 41 -4.40 2.74 10.29
N THR A 42 -4.82 2.71 11.56
CA THR A 42 -4.07 2.06 12.64
C THR A 42 -3.93 0.56 12.40
N ILE A 43 -5.01 -0.13 12.01
CA ILE A 43 -4.94 -1.55 11.62
C ILE A 43 -3.97 -1.73 10.45
N LEU A 44 -4.12 -0.92 9.41
CA LEU A 44 -3.26 -0.99 8.23
C LEU A 44 -1.78 -0.80 8.60
N ASN A 45 -1.49 0.16 9.49
CA ASN A 45 -0.14 0.44 9.98
C ASN A 45 0.42 -0.73 10.80
N MET A 46 -0.38 -1.35 11.67
CA MET A 46 0.04 -2.51 12.44
C MET A 46 0.32 -3.71 11.54
N LEU A 47 -0.59 -4.03 10.60
CA LEU A 47 -0.41 -5.11 9.62
C LEU A 47 0.80 -4.87 8.72
N GLY A 48 1.05 -3.62 8.36
CA GLY A 48 2.21 -3.20 7.58
C GLY A 48 3.51 -3.06 8.40
N LEU A 49 3.49 -3.36 9.70
CA LEU A 49 4.64 -3.20 10.62
C LEU A 49 5.19 -1.76 10.67
N LEU A 50 4.38 -0.75 10.36
CA LEU A 50 4.74 0.66 10.52
C LEU A 50 4.60 1.11 11.98
N GLU A 51 3.73 0.44 12.71
CA GLU A 51 3.47 0.67 14.13
C GLU A 51 3.26 -0.67 14.85
N PRO A 52 3.83 -0.90 16.04
CA PRO A 52 3.56 -2.09 16.82
C PRO A 52 2.19 -2.00 17.50
N PRO A 53 1.47 -3.12 17.67
CA PRO A 53 0.32 -3.18 18.57
C PRO A 53 0.78 -3.03 20.04
N ASP A 54 -0.14 -2.59 20.92
CA ASP A 54 0.12 -2.52 22.36
C ASP A 54 -0.06 -3.91 23.03
N SER A 55 -0.92 -4.75 22.46
CA SER A 55 -1.07 -6.16 22.84
C SER A 55 -1.45 -7.00 21.63
N GLY A 56 -1.33 -8.34 21.78
CA GLY A 56 -1.45 -9.25 20.65
C GLY A 56 -0.18 -9.31 19.83
N GLU A 57 -0.23 -9.92 18.65
CA GLU A 57 0.93 -10.14 17.82
C GLU A 57 0.61 -10.09 16.32
N VAL A 58 1.57 -9.62 15.53
CA VAL A 58 1.54 -9.73 14.07
C VAL A 58 2.61 -10.72 13.63
N ILE A 59 2.18 -11.80 12.99
CA ILE A 59 3.03 -12.89 12.53
C ILE A 59 3.22 -12.72 11.02
N VAL A 60 4.46 -12.69 10.56
CA VAL A 60 4.79 -12.61 9.13
C VAL A 60 5.58 -13.83 8.71
N GLU A 61 5.02 -14.62 7.79
CA GLU A 61 5.64 -15.86 7.29
C GLU A 61 6.07 -16.81 8.43
N GLY A 62 5.22 -16.95 9.46
CA GLY A 62 5.44 -17.80 10.64
C GLY A 62 6.40 -17.23 11.68
N LYS A 63 6.90 -16.00 11.49
CA LYS A 63 7.77 -15.34 12.47
C LYS A 63 6.98 -14.34 13.30
N VAL A 64 7.10 -14.46 14.61
CA VAL A 64 6.60 -13.51 15.61
C VAL A 64 7.73 -12.64 16.14
N ASN A 65 7.40 -11.49 16.71
CA ASN A 65 8.35 -10.63 17.43
C ASN A 65 9.62 -10.28 16.59
N LEU A 66 9.39 -9.88 15.34
CA LEU A 66 10.48 -9.45 14.45
C LEU A 66 11.29 -8.33 15.11
N ASN A 67 12.62 -8.52 15.21
CA ASN A 67 13.48 -7.43 15.64
C ASN A 67 13.54 -6.32 14.56
N ARG A 68 14.11 -5.16 14.92
CA ARG A 68 14.19 -4.00 14.02
C ARG A 68 14.80 -4.33 12.64
N LYS A 69 15.84 -5.15 12.60
CA LYS A 69 16.52 -5.51 11.35
C LYS A 69 15.63 -6.42 10.48
N GLU A 70 14.96 -7.38 11.09
CA GLU A 70 14.02 -8.27 10.40
C GLU A 70 12.81 -7.50 9.89
N THR A 71 12.23 -6.61 10.70
CA THR A 71 11.14 -5.71 10.29
C THR A 71 11.54 -4.90 9.06
N MET A 72 12.69 -4.23 9.09
CA MET A 72 13.19 -3.47 7.93
C MET A 72 13.37 -4.34 6.69
N MET A 73 13.82 -5.59 6.84
CA MET A 73 13.99 -6.51 5.71
C MET A 73 12.65 -6.94 5.12
N VAL A 74 11.63 -7.21 5.96
CA VAL A 74 10.26 -7.54 5.53
C VAL A 74 9.65 -6.34 4.81
N GLN A 75 9.66 -5.16 5.43
CA GLN A 75 9.14 -3.93 4.84
C GLN A 75 9.80 -3.62 3.49
N ARG A 76 11.11 -3.83 3.39
CA ARG A 76 11.87 -3.56 2.17
C ARG A 76 11.58 -4.56 1.05
N LYS A 77 11.45 -5.86 1.37
CA LYS A 77 11.40 -6.93 0.36
C LYS A 77 10.00 -7.43 0.07
N LYS A 78 9.09 -7.33 1.04
CA LYS A 78 7.78 -7.99 1.01
C LYS A 78 6.61 -7.03 0.99
N PHE A 79 6.76 -5.84 1.58
CA PHE A 79 5.66 -4.92 1.80
C PHE A 79 5.71 -3.72 0.87
N GLY A 80 4.58 -3.35 0.32
CA GLY A 80 4.35 -2.12 -0.43
C GLY A 80 3.29 -1.27 0.26
N TYR A 81 3.49 0.05 0.26
CA TYR A 81 2.54 0.97 0.89
C TYR A 81 2.06 1.99 -0.13
N LEU A 82 0.76 2.24 -0.13
CA LEU A 82 0.12 3.31 -0.89
C LEU A 82 -0.62 4.20 0.11
N PHE A 83 -0.04 5.36 0.38
CA PHE A 83 -0.56 6.31 1.36
C PHE A 83 -1.55 7.28 0.69
N GLN A 84 -2.47 7.82 1.46
CA GLN A 84 -3.45 8.82 1.03
C GLN A 84 -2.77 10.07 0.43
N ASN A 85 -1.61 10.46 0.94
CA ASN A 85 -0.81 11.59 0.45
C ASN A 85 0.26 11.19 -0.57
N TYR A 86 0.12 9.99 -1.20
CA TYR A 86 1.01 9.44 -2.23
C TYR A 86 2.45 9.15 -1.76
N ALA A 87 2.95 9.79 -0.72
CA ALA A 87 4.33 9.72 -0.20
C ALA A 87 5.38 9.85 -1.32
N LEU A 88 5.20 10.83 -2.21
CA LEU A 88 6.12 11.21 -3.27
C LEU A 88 6.95 12.42 -2.84
N ILE A 89 8.19 12.52 -3.32
CA ILE A 89 9.05 13.69 -3.09
C ILE A 89 8.67 14.74 -4.12
N GLU A 90 7.92 15.76 -3.72
CA GLU A 90 7.26 16.72 -4.61
C GLU A 90 8.22 17.51 -5.51
N ASN A 91 9.37 17.93 -4.97
CA ASN A 91 10.37 18.71 -5.69
C ASN A 91 11.29 17.86 -6.59
N GLU A 92 11.15 16.54 -6.55
CA GLU A 92 11.91 15.61 -7.35
C GLU A 92 11.14 15.17 -8.61
N THR A 93 11.88 14.62 -9.58
CA THR A 93 11.30 14.09 -10.81
C THR A 93 10.58 12.76 -10.55
N VAL A 94 9.71 12.37 -11.49
CA VAL A 94 9.12 11.03 -11.52
C VAL A 94 10.21 9.97 -11.54
N GLU A 95 11.25 10.15 -12.36
CA GLU A 95 12.40 9.24 -12.43
C GLU A 95 13.08 9.05 -11.07
N ALA A 96 13.34 10.15 -10.34
CA ALA A 96 13.92 10.09 -9.00
C ALA A 96 13.02 9.33 -8.01
N ASN A 97 11.72 9.60 -8.03
CA ASN A 97 10.74 8.90 -7.19
C ASN A 97 10.63 7.39 -7.50
N LEU A 98 10.65 7.02 -8.77
CA LEU A 98 10.64 5.61 -9.18
C LEU A 98 11.96 4.91 -8.84
N ASN A 99 13.10 5.61 -8.91
CA ASN A 99 14.40 5.04 -8.58
C ASN A 99 14.50 4.60 -7.12
N ILE A 100 13.72 5.17 -6.20
CA ILE A 100 13.67 4.75 -4.80
C ILE A 100 13.34 3.26 -4.69
N ALA A 101 12.39 2.76 -5.47
CA ALA A 101 12.04 1.34 -5.49
C ALA A 101 13.16 0.45 -6.05
N LEU A 102 14.06 1.02 -6.85
CA LEU A 102 15.12 0.30 -7.55
C LEU A 102 16.51 0.44 -6.91
N ILE A 103 16.63 1.14 -5.76
CA ILE A 103 17.93 1.39 -5.10
C ILE A 103 18.70 0.08 -4.85
N TYR A 104 18.00 -0.96 -4.47
CA TYR A 104 18.58 -2.24 -4.09
C TYR A 104 18.58 -3.30 -5.20
N ARG A 105 18.05 -2.97 -6.39
CA ARG A 105 18.07 -3.87 -7.54
C ARG A 105 19.37 -3.69 -8.31
N LYS A 106 20.23 -4.70 -8.23
CA LYS A 106 21.53 -4.73 -8.94
C LYS A 106 21.40 -5.49 -10.27
N GLY A 107 22.20 -5.12 -11.25
CA GLY A 107 22.29 -5.85 -12.52
C GLY A 107 21.07 -5.70 -13.45
N VAL A 108 20.20 -4.72 -13.20
CA VAL A 108 19.00 -4.46 -14.02
C VAL A 108 19.10 -3.14 -14.77
N ASN A 109 18.48 -3.08 -15.95
CA ASN A 109 18.30 -1.82 -16.67
C ASN A 109 17.15 -1.02 -16.03
N LYS A 110 17.51 -0.17 -15.05
CA LYS A 110 16.54 0.63 -14.28
C LYS A 110 15.65 1.49 -15.18
N LYS A 111 16.23 2.07 -16.25
CA LYS A 111 15.47 2.95 -17.16
C LYS A 111 14.40 2.17 -17.94
N SER A 112 14.71 0.94 -18.34
CA SER A 112 13.73 0.06 -18.99
C SER A 112 12.58 -0.29 -18.04
N LEU A 113 12.91 -0.66 -16.79
CA LEU A 113 11.91 -0.99 -15.77
C LEU A 113 11.00 0.21 -15.45
N MET A 114 11.56 1.41 -15.36
CA MET A 114 10.75 2.62 -15.11
C MET A 114 9.78 2.91 -16.27
N LYS A 115 10.21 2.70 -17.51
CA LYS A 115 9.33 2.84 -18.69
C LYS A 115 8.19 1.81 -18.65
N GLU A 116 8.49 0.56 -18.31
CA GLU A 116 7.51 -0.49 -18.13
C GLU A 116 6.50 -0.14 -17.02
N ALA A 117 6.99 0.36 -15.89
CA ALA A 117 6.14 0.80 -14.78
C ALA A 117 5.21 1.96 -15.17
N LEU A 118 5.71 2.94 -15.94
CA LEU A 118 4.87 4.03 -16.46
C LEU A 118 3.82 3.51 -17.44
N HIS A 119 4.20 2.59 -18.32
CA HIS A 119 3.24 1.95 -19.23
C HIS A 119 2.15 1.19 -18.47
N PHE A 120 2.52 0.42 -17.45
CA PHE A 120 1.57 -0.29 -16.57
C PHE A 120 0.49 0.65 -16.00
N VAL A 121 0.87 1.87 -15.61
CA VAL A 121 -0.06 2.86 -15.04
C VAL A 121 -0.64 3.84 -16.06
N ASN A 122 -0.56 3.54 -17.36
CA ASN A 122 -1.06 4.37 -18.45
C ASN A 122 -0.46 5.81 -18.46
N LEU A 123 0.82 5.93 -18.15
CA LEU A 123 1.60 7.15 -18.33
C LEU A 123 2.68 6.94 -19.39
N ASN A 124 2.91 7.97 -20.21
CA ASN A 124 3.95 7.90 -21.23
C ASN A 124 5.35 8.23 -20.66
N ASN A 125 6.38 7.89 -21.40
CA ASN A 125 7.77 8.04 -20.96
C ASN A 125 8.22 9.49 -20.77
N SER A 126 7.52 10.48 -21.34
CA SER A 126 7.83 11.90 -21.13
C SER A 126 7.61 12.35 -19.69
N PHE A 127 6.85 11.57 -18.91
CA PHE A 127 6.64 11.85 -17.49
C PHE A 127 7.91 11.71 -16.66
N LEU A 128 8.89 10.90 -17.06
CA LEU A 128 10.12 10.68 -16.28
C LEU A 128 10.80 11.98 -15.86
N GLY A 129 10.87 12.97 -16.76
CA GLY A 129 11.52 14.24 -16.48
C GLY A 129 10.66 15.28 -15.75
N LYS A 130 9.35 15.04 -15.59
CA LYS A 130 8.46 15.97 -14.89
C LYS A 130 8.69 15.88 -13.38
N LYS A 131 8.61 17.02 -12.70
CA LYS A 131 8.58 17.07 -11.25
C LYS A 131 7.18 16.73 -10.74
N ILE A 132 7.09 16.12 -9.54
CA ILE A 132 5.82 15.63 -8.99
C ILE A 132 4.79 16.75 -8.85
N TYR A 133 5.18 17.93 -8.41
CA TYR A 133 4.26 19.07 -8.26
C TYR A 133 3.61 19.54 -9.58
N GLN A 134 4.14 19.13 -10.74
CA GLN A 134 3.58 19.44 -12.07
C GLN A 134 2.47 18.46 -12.49
N LEU A 135 2.22 17.41 -11.70
CA LEU A 135 1.27 16.36 -12.00
C LEU A 135 -0.07 16.62 -11.27
N SER A 136 -1.17 16.24 -11.93
CA SER A 136 -2.47 16.16 -11.26
C SER A 136 -2.46 15.09 -10.16
N GLY A 137 -3.39 15.16 -9.19
CA GLY A 137 -3.51 14.17 -8.11
C GLY A 137 -3.64 12.74 -8.62
N GLY A 138 -4.45 12.51 -9.67
CA GLY A 138 -4.57 11.19 -10.30
C GLY A 138 -3.29 10.71 -11.00
N GLU A 139 -2.49 11.61 -11.59
CA GLU A 139 -1.18 11.26 -12.15
C GLU A 139 -0.17 10.94 -11.05
N GLN A 140 -0.16 11.71 -9.95
CA GLN A 140 0.68 11.42 -8.77
C GLN A 140 0.36 10.06 -8.18
N GLN A 141 -0.93 9.72 -8.02
CA GLN A 141 -1.34 8.42 -7.53
C GLN A 141 -0.89 7.29 -8.46
N ARG A 142 -1.00 7.48 -9.77
CA ARG A 142 -0.47 6.50 -10.72
C ARG A 142 1.06 6.35 -10.63
N VAL A 143 1.81 7.42 -10.40
CA VAL A 143 3.26 7.33 -10.14
C VAL A 143 3.55 6.56 -8.84
N ALA A 144 2.76 6.76 -7.78
CA ALA A 144 2.90 5.98 -6.55
C ALA A 144 2.63 4.48 -6.79
N ILE A 145 1.64 4.13 -7.62
CA ILE A 145 1.38 2.73 -8.02
C ILE A 145 2.50 2.18 -8.92
N ALA A 146 3.06 2.98 -9.84
CA ALA A 146 4.23 2.58 -10.62
C ALA A 146 5.43 2.25 -9.72
N ARG A 147 5.63 3.00 -8.64
CA ARG A 147 6.63 2.71 -7.61
C ARG A 147 6.37 1.38 -6.89
N LEU A 148 5.10 1.05 -6.60
CA LEU A 148 4.73 -0.26 -6.04
C LEU A 148 4.98 -1.41 -7.03
N PHE A 149 4.65 -1.22 -8.29
CA PHE A 149 4.93 -2.19 -9.34
C PHE A 149 6.42 -2.53 -9.41
N LEU A 150 7.30 -1.51 -9.37
CA LEU A 150 8.75 -1.66 -9.38
C LEU A 150 9.29 -2.34 -8.12
N LYS A 151 8.63 -2.19 -6.99
CA LYS A 151 9.08 -2.75 -5.72
C LYS A 151 8.93 -4.28 -5.64
N GLU A 152 8.06 -4.88 -6.44
CA GLU A 152 7.78 -6.32 -6.43
C GLU A 152 7.37 -6.85 -5.04
N ALA A 153 6.63 -6.04 -4.29
CA ALA A 153 6.11 -6.44 -2.98
C ALA A 153 5.14 -7.63 -3.10
N ASP A 154 5.12 -8.52 -2.11
CA ASP A 154 4.16 -9.63 -2.01
C ASP A 154 2.83 -9.16 -1.41
N TYR A 155 2.88 -8.16 -0.50
CA TYR A 155 1.73 -7.60 0.22
C TYR A 155 1.68 -6.09 0.02
N ILE A 156 0.52 -5.56 -0.29
CA ILE A 156 0.26 -4.13 -0.50
C ILE A 156 -0.75 -3.66 0.54
N PHE A 157 -0.39 -2.60 1.23
CA PHE A 157 -1.24 -1.89 2.19
C PHE A 157 -1.59 -0.53 1.61
N ALA A 158 -2.88 -0.28 1.35
CA ALA A 158 -3.34 0.94 0.71
C ALA A 158 -4.32 1.69 1.61
N ASP A 159 -3.96 2.90 2.01
CA ASP A 159 -4.79 3.77 2.85
C ASP A 159 -5.50 4.80 1.97
N GLU A 160 -6.83 4.69 1.86
CA GLU A 160 -7.70 5.56 1.06
C GLU A 160 -7.13 5.85 -0.36
N PRO A 161 -6.81 4.81 -1.14
CA PRO A 161 -6.02 4.97 -2.37
C PRO A 161 -6.71 5.82 -3.44
N THR A 162 -8.00 6.09 -3.28
CA THR A 162 -8.84 6.83 -4.25
C THR A 162 -9.54 8.04 -3.64
N GLY A 163 -9.36 8.31 -2.34
CA GLY A 163 -10.19 9.26 -1.57
C GLY A 163 -10.15 10.72 -2.06
N ASN A 164 -9.08 11.13 -2.75
CA ASN A 164 -8.91 12.51 -3.25
C ASN A 164 -9.06 12.62 -4.78
N LEU A 165 -9.68 11.63 -5.44
CA LEU A 165 -9.75 11.55 -6.89
C LEU A 165 -11.18 11.76 -7.39
N ASP A 166 -11.32 12.36 -8.58
CA ASP A 166 -12.58 12.34 -9.32
C ASP A 166 -12.94 10.90 -9.75
N MET A 167 -14.19 10.65 -10.10
CA MET A 167 -14.71 9.32 -10.43
C MET A 167 -13.88 8.60 -11.52
N LYS A 168 -13.45 9.33 -12.55
CA LYS A 168 -12.67 8.74 -13.65
C LYS A 168 -11.30 8.26 -13.19
N ASN A 169 -10.58 9.10 -12.44
CA ASN A 169 -9.28 8.73 -11.89
C ASN A 169 -9.41 7.67 -10.79
N ARG A 170 -10.50 7.70 -9.97
CA ARG A 170 -10.85 6.67 -8.99
C ARG A 170 -10.86 5.28 -9.63
N ASP A 171 -11.63 5.12 -10.70
CA ASP A 171 -11.79 3.82 -11.37
C ASP A 171 -10.50 3.35 -12.05
N ILE A 172 -9.74 4.27 -12.64
CA ILE A 172 -8.43 3.95 -13.22
C ILE A 172 -7.47 3.44 -12.13
N VAL A 173 -7.34 4.18 -11.03
CA VAL A 173 -6.43 3.85 -9.92
C VAL A 173 -6.83 2.54 -9.26
N PHE A 174 -8.12 2.34 -9.00
CA PHE A 174 -8.59 1.11 -8.40
C PHE A 174 -8.36 -0.10 -9.33
N GLY A 175 -8.62 0.05 -10.63
CA GLY A 175 -8.31 -0.98 -11.62
C GLY A 175 -6.82 -1.36 -11.69
N LEU A 176 -5.91 -0.40 -11.45
CA LEU A 176 -4.47 -0.69 -11.35
C LEU A 176 -4.13 -1.49 -10.09
N ILE A 177 -4.80 -1.21 -8.95
CA ILE A 177 -4.64 -1.97 -7.71
C ILE A 177 -5.16 -3.41 -7.90
N GLN A 178 -6.31 -3.59 -8.56
CA GLN A 178 -6.83 -4.91 -8.91
C GLN A 178 -5.85 -5.68 -9.80
N LYS A 179 -5.25 -5.05 -10.81
CA LYS A 179 -4.22 -5.68 -11.64
C LYS A 179 -3.01 -6.13 -10.83
N LEU A 180 -2.56 -5.36 -9.83
CA LEU A 180 -1.50 -5.80 -8.93
C LEU A 180 -1.89 -7.06 -8.14
N ASN A 181 -3.15 -7.17 -7.72
CA ASN A 181 -3.66 -8.37 -7.07
C ASN A 181 -3.74 -9.56 -8.04
N GLU A 182 -4.23 -9.36 -9.26
CA GLU A 182 -4.25 -10.38 -10.33
C GLU A 182 -2.85 -10.91 -10.65
N MET A 183 -1.80 -10.08 -10.50
CA MET A 183 -0.40 -10.48 -10.60
C MET A 183 0.10 -11.31 -9.40
N GLY A 184 -0.79 -11.67 -8.47
CA GLY A 184 -0.50 -12.56 -7.35
C GLY A 184 -0.15 -11.89 -6.03
N LYS A 185 -0.24 -10.55 -5.95
CA LYS A 185 0.00 -9.80 -4.71
C LYS A 185 -1.23 -9.86 -3.80
N ALA A 186 -1.02 -9.96 -2.48
CA ALA A 186 -2.09 -9.69 -1.53
C ALA A 186 -2.27 -8.18 -1.38
N VAL A 187 -3.51 -7.71 -1.34
CA VAL A 187 -3.82 -6.29 -1.15
C VAL A 187 -4.79 -6.13 0.01
N VAL A 188 -4.44 -5.30 0.97
CA VAL A 188 -5.32 -4.83 2.03
C VAL A 188 -5.51 -3.33 1.84
N TYR A 189 -6.75 -2.89 1.68
CA TYR A 189 -7.02 -1.47 1.49
C TYR A 189 -8.12 -0.97 2.42
N VAL A 190 -7.94 0.25 2.86
CA VAL A 190 -8.92 1.01 3.62
C VAL A 190 -9.67 1.92 2.66
N THR A 191 -10.99 1.98 2.77
CA THR A 191 -11.81 2.90 1.99
C THR A 191 -13.11 3.26 2.71
N HIS A 192 -13.63 4.44 2.44
CA HIS A 192 -14.99 4.83 2.80
C HIS A 192 -15.98 4.64 1.62
N ASP A 193 -15.49 4.29 0.43
CA ASP A 193 -16.29 4.00 -0.74
C ASP A 193 -16.80 2.55 -0.70
N ILE A 194 -18.10 2.40 -0.46
CA ILE A 194 -18.75 1.09 -0.31
C ILE A 194 -18.70 0.30 -1.63
N GLU A 195 -18.88 0.98 -2.78
CA GLU A 195 -18.81 0.32 -4.09
C GLU A 195 -17.44 -0.33 -4.31
N LEU A 196 -16.37 0.36 -3.93
CA LEU A 196 -15.02 -0.20 -4.03
C LEU A 196 -14.77 -1.29 -2.98
N ALA A 197 -15.36 -1.16 -1.78
CA ALA A 197 -15.23 -2.16 -0.74
C ALA A 197 -15.86 -3.50 -1.11
N GLU A 198 -17.00 -3.48 -1.80
CA GLU A 198 -17.71 -4.68 -2.28
C GLU A 198 -16.94 -5.47 -3.36
N ARG A 199 -15.94 -4.85 -3.99
CA ARG A 199 -15.09 -5.53 -4.99
C ARG A 199 -14.00 -6.40 -4.36
N ALA A 200 -13.86 -6.40 -3.03
CA ALA A 200 -12.92 -7.24 -2.31
C ALA A 200 -13.40 -8.69 -2.20
N ASN A 201 -12.45 -9.63 -2.08
CA ASN A 201 -12.78 -11.03 -1.76
C ASN A 201 -13.24 -11.17 -0.29
N GLN A 202 -12.75 -10.28 0.58
CA GLN A 202 -13.11 -10.21 1.98
C GLN A 202 -13.34 -8.75 2.37
N TRP A 203 -14.47 -8.47 3.02
CA TRP A 203 -14.84 -7.14 3.47
C TRP A 203 -15.01 -7.13 5.00
N ILE A 204 -14.24 -6.28 5.65
CA ILE A 204 -14.24 -6.10 7.11
C ILE A 204 -14.87 -4.74 7.42
N LYS A 205 -15.87 -4.74 8.27
CA LYS A 205 -16.50 -3.52 8.80
C LYS A 205 -16.10 -3.33 10.26
N LEU A 206 -15.58 -2.13 10.60
CA LEU A 206 -15.22 -1.72 11.96
C LEU A 206 -16.33 -0.93 12.63
#